data_891f301f08e4661dbc5834b5805c6dfe
#
_entry.id   891f301f08e4661dbc5834b5805c6dfe
#
_cell.length_a   1.000
_cell.length_b   1.000
_cell.length_c   1.000
_cell.angle_alpha   90.00
_cell.angle_beta   90.00
_cell.angle_gamma   90.00
#
_symmetry.space_group_name_H-M   'P 1'
#
loop_
_entity.id
_entity.type
_entity.pdbx_description
1 polymer ?
#
loop_
_entity_poly.entity_id
_entity_poly.type
_entity_poly.pdbx_seq_one_letter_code
_entity_poly.pdbx_strand_id
1 'polypeptide(L)'
;MKNSFIILLVLLVQNHLLTAQTNVEKMITGIVTSDNSKLEGISIFNSSNKTIAVTDKEGCFSILAKGRDVLEFSGIDYKILRKYVYKHEYNSGTMEVNLTFNAIELDEVVINKYANITAENLGIIPRGQVKFTPQERRLYSNSGGIQGLYSSLSGEKDI
;
A
#
# COMPACT_ATOMS: atom_id res chain seq x y z
N MET A 1 -52.88 -10.32 -50.24
CA MET A 1 -52.67 -10.37 -48.79
C MET A 1 -51.60 -11.39 -48.35
N LYS A 2 -51.55 -12.59 -48.86
CA LYS A 2 -50.53 -13.62 -48.55
C LYS A 2 -49.09 -13.16 -48.83
N ASN A 3 -48.82 -12.49 -49.93
CA ASN A 3 -47.51 -12.08 -50.35
C ASN A 3 -46.99 -10.89 -49.49
N SER A 4 -47.91 -10.02 -49.05
CA SER A 4 -47.56 -8.90 -48.15
C SER A 4 -47.09 -9.37 -46.75
N PHE A 5 -47.66 -10.45 -46.23
CA PHE A 5 -47.27 -11.07 -44.97
C PHE A 5 -45.89 -11.73 -45.06
N ILE A 6 -45.55 -12.35 -46.17
CA ILE A 6 -44.23 -12.95 -46.42
C ILE A 6 -43.14 -11.87 -46.48
N ILE A 7 -43.40 -10.74 -47.16
CA ILE A 7 -42.48 -9.64 -47.23
C ILE A 7 -42.22 -9.03 -45.84
N LEU A 8 -43.27 -8.87 -45.03
CA LEU A 8 -43.16 -8.39 -43.66
C LEU A 8 -42.33 -9.36 -42.80
N LEU A 9 -42.54 -10.66 -42.94
CA LEU A 9 -41.77 -11.68 -42.19
C LEU A 9 -40.28 -11.66 -42.57
N VAL A 10 -39.96 -11.53 -43.84
CA VAL A 10 -38.58 -11.43 -44.35
C VAL A 10 -37.90 -10.16 -43.84
N LEU A 11 -38.59 -9.04 -43.80
CA LEU A 11 -38.07 -7.78 -43.24
C LEU A 11 -37.79 -7.88 -41.71
N LEU A 12 -38.60 -8.64 -40.96
CA LEU A 12 -38.40 -8.87 -39.52
C LEU A 12 -37.20 -9.76 -39.26
N VAL A 13 -36.93 -10.77 -40.09
CA VAL A 13 -35.80 -11.68 -39.95
C VAL A 13 -34.45 -10.97 -40.24
N GLN A 14 -34.42 -10.01 -41.12
CA GLN A 14 -33.17 -9.28 -41.47
C GLN A 14 -32.62 -8.42 -40.32
N ASN A 15 -33.45 -7.98 -39.39
CA ASN A 15 -32.99 -7.20 -38.25
C ASN A 15 -32.15 -8.00 -37.23
N HIS A 16 -32.27 -9.32 -37.18
CA HIS A 16 -31.51 -10.20 -36.28
C HIS A 16 -30.09 -10.50 -36.76
N LEU A 17 -29.77 -10.25 -38.02
CA LEU A 17 -28.44 -10.53 -38.58
C LEU A 17 -27.43 -9.40 -38.31
N LEU A 18 -27.89 -8.21 -37.87
CA LEU A 18 -27.04 -7.03 -37.68
C LEU A 18 -26.38 -6.91 -36.31
N THR A 19 -26.73 -7.77 -35.33
CA THR A 19 -26.21 -7.64 -33.93
C THR A 19 -25.06 -8.56 -33.58
N ALA A 20 -24.58 -9.38 -34.48
CA ALA A 20 -23.44 -10.27 -34.25
C ALA A 20 -22.09 -9.58 -34.48
N GLN A 21 -21.90 -8.37 -33.96
CA GLN A 21 -20.55 -7.86 -33.78
C GLN A 21 -19.96 -8.56 -32.56
N THR A 22 -19.43 -9.75 -32.76
CA THR A 22 -18.63 -10.44 -31.75
C THR A 22 -17.42 -9.56 -31.42
N ASN A 23 -17.40 -9.02 -30.20
CA ASN A 23 -16.19 -8.42 -29.64
C ASN A 23 -15.15 -9.55 -29.49
N VAL A 24 -14.33 -9.73 -30.52
CA VAL A 24 -13.23 -10.70 -30.50
C VAL A 24 -12.14 -10.18 -29.57
N GLU A 25 -11.55 -11.07 -28.80
CA GLU A 25 -10.36 -10.71 -28.02
C GLU A 25 -9.19 -10.42 -28.96
N LYS A 26 -8.49 -9.34 -28.68
CA LYS A 26 -7.30 -8.91 -29.43
C LYS A 26 -6.17 -8.66 -28.46
N MET A 27 -4.94 -8.93 -28.88
CA MET A 27 -3.75 -8.54 -28.15
C MET A 27 -3.63 -7.02 -28.18
N ILE A 28 -3.59 -6.41 -27.02
CA ILE A 28 -3.32 -4.98 -26.84
C ILE A 28 -1.94 -4.86 -26.21
N THR A 29 -1.07 -4.11 -26.86
CA THR A 29 0.24 -3.76 -26.35
C THR A 29 0.22 -2.32 -25.85
N GLY A 30 1.06 -1.99 -24.88
CA GLY A 30 1.12 -0.62 -24.40
C GLY A 30 2.35 -0.34 -23.58
N ILE A 31 2.49 0.92 -23.18
CA ILE A 31 3.58 1.40 -22.33
C ILE A 31 2.94 2.06 -21.10
N VAL A 32 3.49 1.71 -19.92
CA VAL A 32 3.15 2.34 -18.65
C VAL A 32 4.26 3.27 -18.23
N THR A 33 3.90 4.51 -17.94
CA THR A 33 4.83 5.56 -17.50
C THR A 33 4.34 6.25 -16.23
N SER A 34 5.23 6.91 -15.52
CA SER A 34 4.94 7.92 -14.51
C SER A 34 5.99 9.02 -14.60
N ASP A 35 5.57 10.27 -14.66
CA ASP A 35 6.46 11.43 -14.77
C ASP A 35 7.56 11.26 -15.84
N ASN A 36 7.18 10.82 -17.04
CA ASN A 36 8.05 10.49 -18.17
C ASN A 36 9.03 9.31 -17.96
N SER A 37 8.96 8.64 -16.81
CA SER A 37 9.75 7.43 -16.55
C SER A 37 8.95 6.18 -16.90
N LYS A 38 9.59 5.21 -17.53
CA LYS A 38 9.00 3.90 -17.84
C LYS A 38 8.93 3.04 -16.59
N LEU A 39 7.84 2.34 -16.37
CA LEU A 39 7.58 1.59 -15.15
C LEU A 39 7.66 0.08 -15.38
N GLU A 40 8.65 -0.57 -14.77
CA GLU A 40 8.77 -2.02 -14.69
C GLU A 40 7.92 -2.58 -13.53
N GLY A 41 7.42 -3.80 -13.69
CA GLY A 41 6.76 -4.55 -12.61
C GLY A 41 5.32 -4.12 -12.29
N ILE A 42 4.69 -3.31 -13.14
CA ILE A 42 3.28 -2.94 -12.98
C ILE A 42 2.41 -4.12 -13.40
N SER A 43 1.51 -4.54 -12.52
CA SER A 43 0.52 -5.57 -12.80
C SER A 43 -0.68 -4.98 -13.50
N ILE A 44 -1.09 -5.61 -14.61
CA ILE A 44 -2.27 -5.25 -15.42
C ILE A 44 -3.25 -6.41 -15.33
N PHE A 45 -4.43 -6.16 -14.78
CA PHE A 45 -5.49 -7.15 -14.62
C PHE A 45 -6.69 -6.78 -15.50
N ASN A 46 -7.11 -7.69 -16.38
CA ASN A 46 -8.36 -7.54 -17.12
C ASN A 46 -9.51 -8.15 -16.33
N SER A 47 -10.44 -7.31 -15.88
CA SER A 47 -11.57 -7.74 -15.05
C SER A 47 -12.56 -8.64 -15.79
N SER A 48 -12.60 -8.59 -17.12
CA SER A 48 -13.58 -9.32 -17.95
C SER A 48 -13.17 -10.78 -18.20
N ASN A 49 -11.94 -11.01 -18.62
CA ASN A 49 -11.45 -12.36 -18.97
C ASN A 49 -10.47 -12.94 -17.93
N LYS A 50 -10.19 -12.18 -16.82
CA LYS A 50 -9.33 -12.59 -15.71
C LYS A 50 -7.86 -12.82 -16.11
N THR A 51 -7.41 -12.28 -17.23
CA THR A 51 -6.00 -12.34 -17.63
C THR A 51 -5.16 -11.31 -16.87
N ILE A 52 -3.91 -11.65 -16.62
CA ILE A 52 -2.92 -10.80 -15.95
C ILE A 52 -1.71 -10.66 -16.89
N ALA A 53 -1.16 -9.48 -16.95
CA ALA A 53 0.12 -9.17 -17.56
C ALA A 53 0.96 -8.33 -16.61
N VAL A 54 2.28 -8.26 -16.83
CA VAL A 54 3.21 -7.43 -16.05
C VAL A 54 4.09 -6.67 -17.01
N THR A 55 4.42 -5.41 -16.70
CA THR A 55 5.32 -4.60 -17.52
C THR A 55 6.77 -5.06 -17.41
N ASP A 56 7.47 -5.01 -18.54
CA ASP A 56 8.89 -5.28 -18.65
C ASP A 56 9.76 -4.05 -18.24
N LYS A 57 11.09 -4.16 -18.40
CA LYS A 57 12.04 -3.08 -18.05
C LYS A 57 11.83 -1.79 -18.85
N GLU A 58 11.27 -1.90 -20.04
CA GLU A 58 10.90 -0.77 -20.89
C GLU A 58 9.48 -0.26 -20.60
N GLY A 59 8.80 -0.77 -19.56
CA GLY A 59 7.44 -0.41 -19.22
C GLY A 59 6.41 -0.95 -20.21
N CYS A 60 6.80 -1.85 -21.11
CA CYS A 60 5.91 -2.43 -22.11
C CYS A 60 5.11 -3.59 -21.53
N PHE A 61 3.85 -3.73 -21.97
CA PHE A 61 2.99 -4.85 -21.63
C PHE A 61 2.22 -5.35 -22.85
N SER A 62 1.69 -6.57 -22.72
CA SER A 62 0.84 -7.20 -23.73
C SER A 62 -0.25 -8.01 -23.04
N ILE A 63 -1.53 -7.73 -23.35
CA ILE A 63 -2.67 -8.37 -22.70
C ILE A 63 -3.82 -8.60 -23.69
N LEU A 64 -4.54 -9.71 -23.53
CA LEU A 64 -5.76 -9.99 -24.31
C LEU A 64 -6.92 -9.17 -23.73
N ALA A 65 -7.58 -8.40 -24.60
CA ALA A 65 -8.74 -7.63 -24.20
C ALA A 65 -9.73 -7.44 -25.37
N LYS A 66 -10.98 -7.16 -25.00
CA LYS A 66 -12.05 -6.74 -25.91
C LYS A 66 -12.25 -5.23 -25.82
N GLY A 67 -12.91 -4.67 -26.81
CA GLY A 67 -13.39 -3.29 -26.68
C GLY A 67 -14.36 -3.15 -25.51
N ARG A 68 -14.16 -2.12 -24.69
CA ARG A 68 -14.87 -1.80 -23.43
C ARG A 68 -14.48 -2.65 -22.22
N ASP A 69 -13.51 -3.55 -22.32
CA ASP A 69 -12.96 -4.19 -21.13
C ASP A 69 -12.35 -3.15 -20.18
N VAL A 70 -12.32 -3.50 -18.90
CA VAL A 70 -11.68 -2.67 -17.87
C VAL A 70 -10.35 -3.31 -17.51
N LEU A 71 -9.28 -2.57 -17.75
CA LEU A 71 -7.94 -2.92 -17.32
C LEU A 71 -7.61 -2.17 -16.02
N GLU A 72 -7.19 -2.90 -15.01
CA GLU A 72 -6.73 -2.36 -13.74
C GLU A 72 -5.21 -2.44 -13.69
N PHE A 73 -4.58 -1.29 -13.51
CA PHE A 73 -3.13 -1.14 -13.37
C PHE A 73 -2.79 -0.93 -11.90
N SER A 74 -1.89 -1.76 -11.37
CA SER A 74 -1.49 -1.70 -9.96
C SER A 74 0.02 -1.89 -9.79
N GLY A 75 0.60 -1.11 -8.89
CA GLY A 75 2.00 -1.17 -8.47
C GLY A 75 2.13 -0.73 -7.01
N ILE A 76 3.23 -1.10 -6.35
CA ILE A 76 3.43 -0.88 -4.90
C ILE A 76 3.34 0.61 -4.55
N ASP A 77 3.98 1.47 -5.36
CA ASP A 77 4.12 2.90 -5.08
C ASP A 77 3.18 3.76 -5.93
N TYR A 78 2.19 3.16 -6.59
CA TYR A 78 1.31 3.85 -7.52
C TYR A 78 -0.15 3.70 -7.15
N LYS A 79 -0.93 4.75 -7.42
CA LYS A 79 -2.39 4.68 -7.26
C LYS A 79 -2.96 3.71 -8.28
N ILE A 80 -3.86 2.84 -7.84
CA ILE A 80 -4.56 1.92 -8.73
C ILE A 80 -5.34 2.73 -9.76
N LEU A 81 -5.09 2.44 -11.04
CA LEU A 81 -5.78 3.06 -12.17
C LEU A 81 -6.65 2.04 -12.88
N ARG A 82 -7.94 2.34 -13.05
CA ARG A 82 -8.86 1.57 -13.88
C ARG A 82 -9.14 2.32 -15.16
N LYS A 83 -8.83 1.70 -16.29
CA LYS A 83 -8.99 2.29 -17.61
C LYS A 83 -9.80 1.38 -18.52
N TYR A 84 -10.77 1.96 -19.23
CA TYR A 84 -11.51 1.24 -20.26
C TYR A 84 -10.69 1.14 -21.54
N VAL A 85 -10.80 0.01 -22.24
CA VAL A 85 -10.27 -0.14 -23.59
C VAL A 85 -11.22 0.58 -24.56
N TYR A 86 -10.82 1.78 -24.98
CA TYR A 86 -11.61 2.54 -25.94
C TYR A 86 -11.52 1.94 -27.35
N LYS A 87 -12.51 2.28 -28.20
CA LYS A 87 -12.59 1.75 -29.57
C LYS A 87 -11.33 2.06 -30.40
N HIS A 88 -10.73 3.22 -30.20
CA HIS A 88 -9.52 3.61 -30.94
C HIS A 88 -8.31 2.76 -30.49
N GLU A 89 -8.12 2.52 -29.19
CA GLU A 89 -7.06 1.68 -28.62
C GLU A 89 -7.24 0.20 -29.03
N TYR A 90 -8.48 -0.28 -29.03
CA TYR A 90 -8.78 -1.62 -29.53
C TYR A 90 -8.46 -1.75 -31.01
N ASN A 91 -8.77 -0.75 -31.84
CA ASN A 91 -8.51 -0.80 -33.28
C ASN A 91 -7.01 -0.72 -33.57
N SER A 92 -6.28 0.21 -32.94
CA SER A 92 -4.82 0.37 -33.07
C SER A 92 -4.08 -0.82 -32.47
N GLY A 93 -4.62 -1.43 -31.43
CA GLY A 93 -3.94 -2.46 -30.64
C GLY A 93 -2.86 -1.88 -29.73
N THR A 94 -2.82 -0.56 -29.54
CA THR A 94 -1.82 0.13 -28.72
C THR A 94 -2.49 1.01 -27.68
N MET A 95 -1.87 1.10 -26.48
CA MET A 95 -2.37 1.88 -25.34
C MET A 95 -1.22 2.54 -24.60
N GLU A 96 -1.41 3.79 -24.22
CA GLU A 96 -0.49 4.50 -23.33
C GLU A 96 -1.18 4.78 -21.99
N VAL A 97 -0.44 4.55 -20.91
CA VAL A 97 -0.96 4.68 -19.55
C VAL A 97 0.04 5.46 -18.71
N ASN A 98 -0.44 6.51 -18.06
CA ASN A 98 0.35 7.27 -17.10
C ASN A 98 -0.20 7.01 -15.69
N LEU A 99 0.63 6.50 -14.79
CA LEU A 99 0.30 6.27 -13.38
C LEU A 99 0.75 7.44 -12.53
N THR A 100 -0.03 7.71 -11.50
CA THR A 100 0.31 8.71 -10.49
C THR A 100 0.96 8.02 -9.30
N PHE A 101 2.10 8.54 -8.86
CA PHE A 101 2.78 8.09 -7.66
C PHE A 101 1.88 8.24 -6.43
N ASN A 102 1.84 7.24 -5.58
CA ASN A 102 1.12 7.26 -4.32
C ASN A 102 2.09 7.62 -3.20
N ALA A 103 2.37 8.94 -3.05
CA ALA A 103 3.12 9.39 -1.89
C ALA A 103 2.31 9.09 -0.62
N ILE A 104 2.68 8.06 0.10
CA ILE A 104 2.22 7.84 1.47
C ILE A 104 3.06 8.81 2.31
N GLU A 105 2.51 9.97 2.64
CA GLU A 105 3.05 10.78 3.73
C GLU A 105 2.90 9.94 4.99
N LEU A 106 4.02 9.39 5.46
CA LEU A 106 4.07 8.78 6.78
C LEU A 106 3.96 9.94 7.78
N ASP A 107 2.86 10.03 8.49
CA ASP A 107 2.75 10.89 9.65
C ASP A 107 3.92 10.59 10.58
N GLU A 108 4.65 11.63 10.98
CA GLU A 108 5.72 11.51 11.97
C GLU A 108 5.15 10.81 13.21
N VAL A 109 5.65 9.62 13.50
CA VAL A 109 5.30 8.93 14.74
C VAL A 109 5.91 9.74 15.87
N VAL A 110 5.16 10.68 16.40
CA VAL A 110 5.52 11.38 17.64
C VAL A 110 5.50 10.33 18.74
N ILE A 111 6.65 9.77 19.06
CA ILE A 111 6.82 8.94 20.26
C ILE A 111 6.63 9.89 21.45
N ASN A 112 5.40 10.02 21.90
CA ASN A 112 5.13 10.61 23.20
C ASN A 112 5.83 9.71 24.23
N LYS A 113 7.03 10.11 24.66
CA LYS A 113 7.61 9.56 25.89
C LYS A 113 6.53 9.79 26.93
N TYR A 114 5.96 8.72 27.39
CA TYR A 114 4.97 8.78 28.47
C TYR A 114 5.67 9.38 29.70
N ALA A 115 5.70 10.71 29.76
CA ALA A 115 6.36 11.47 30.83
C ALA A 115 5.81 11.09 32.23
N ASN A 116 4.64 10.46 32.25
CA ASN A 116 3.95 10.06 33.47
C ASN A 116 4.11 8.58 33.85
N ILE A 117 4.75 7.75 33.01
CA ILE A 117 5.06 6.35 33.36
C ILE A 117 6.41 6.32 34.09
N THR A 118 6.38 6.62 35.38
CA THR A 118 7.51 6.43 36.29
C THR A 118 7.16 5.27 37.24
N ALA A 119 8.18 4.60 37.78
CA ALA A 119 7.98 3.53 38.74
C ALA A 119 7.20 4.00 39.99
N GLU A 120 7.28 5.28 40.30
CA GLU A 120 6.52 5.93 41.38
C GLU A 120 5.04 6.08 41.05
N ASN A 121 4.71 6.46 39.81
CA ASN A 121 3.32 6.60 39.38
C ASN A 121 2.63 5.23 39.16
N LEU A 122 3.40 4.20 38.85
CA LEU A 122 2.92 2.82 38.77
C LEU A 122 2.80 2.14 40.14
N GLY A 123 3.19 2.82 41.24
CA GLY A 123 3.13 2.25 42.59
C GLY A 123 4.17 1.16 42.87
N ILE A 124 5.16 1.01 42.01
CA ILE A 124 6.23 0.00 42.15
C ILE A 124 7.21 0.40 43.26
N ILE A 125 7.46 1.73 43.41
CA ILE A 125 8.29 2.28 44.45
C ILE A 125 7.54 3.42 45.20
N PRO A 126 7.76 3.62 46.49
CA PRO A 126 7.18 4.73 47.26
C PRO A 126 7.59 6.09 46.68
N ARG A 127 6.66 7.05 46.70
CA ARG A 127 6.94 8.42 46.25
C ARG A 127 7.98 9.09 47.16
N GLY A 128 8.91 9.84 46.56
CA GLY A 128 9.89 10.63 47.28
C GLY A 128 11.20 9.89 47.57
N GLN A 129 11.45 8.73 46.98
CA GLN A 129 12.77 8.10 47.07
C GLN A 129 13.82 8.91 46.34
N VAL A 130 14.94 9.09 47.00
CA VAL A 130 16.11 9.83 46.46
C VAL A 130 16.65 9.03 45.25
N LYS A 131 16.65 9.66 44.09
CA LYS A 131 17.20 9.06 42.85
C LYS A 131 18.71 9.41 42.80
N PHE A 132 19.53 8.43 43.04
CA PHE A 132 20.98 8.60 42.89
C PHE A 132 21.43 8.32 41.46
N THR A 133 22.28 9.14 40.91
CA THR A 133 23.02 8.86 39.68
C THR A 133 23.93 7.63 39.86
N PRO A 134 24.34 6.96 38.77
CA PRO A 134 25.27 5.83 38.88
C PRO A 134 26.58 6.15 39.66
N GLN A 135 27.02 7.37 39.61
CA GLN A 135 28.24 7.84 40.36
C GLN A 135 27.93 8.02 41.84
N GLU A 136 26.81 8.63 42.16
CA GLU A 136 26.35 8.79 43.55
C GLU A 136 26.06 7.46 44.23
N ARG A 137 25.49 6.48 43.51
CA ARG A 137 25.29 5.12 44.06
C ARG A 137 26.60 4.44 44.46
N ARG A 138 27.67 4.62 43.66
CA ARG A 138 29.01 4.10 44.01
C ARG A 138 29.60 4.78 45.25
N LEU A 139 29.42 6.08 45.37
CA LEU A 139 29.86 6.83 46.56
C LEU A 139 29.07 6.40 47.79
N TYR A 140 27.74 6.26 47.66
CA TYR A 140 26.87 5.87 48.78
C TYR A 140 27.15 4.44 49.28
N SER A 141 27.39 3.49 48.37
CA SER A 141 27.74 2.12 48.74
C SER A 141 29.13 2.05 49.44
N ASN A 142 30.07 2.91 49.04
CA ASN A 142 31.38 2.96 49.67
C ASN A 142 31.36 3.73 51.00
N SER A 143 30.51 4.74 51.14
CA SER A 143 30.41 5.53 52.38
C SER A 143 29.69 4.77 53.51
N GLY A 144 28.71 3.93 53.18
CA GLY A 144 27.99 3.09 54.15
C GLY A 144 28.91 2.10 54.88
N GLY A 145 29.92 1.58 54.18
CA GLY A 145 30.94 0.75 54.78
C GLY A 145 31.87 1.47 55.75
N ILE A 146 32.19 2.75 55.44
CA ILE A 146 33.08 3.57 56.28
C ILE A 146 32.34 4.06 57.54
N GLN A 147 31.07 4.48 57.41
CA GLN A 147 30.28 4.91 58.57
C GLN A 147 30.05 3.76 59.56
N GLY A 148 29.83 2.53 59.09
CA GLY A 148 29.73 1.37 59.93
C GLY A 148 31.04 1.06 60.71
N LEU A 149 32.19 1.36 60.09
CA LEU A 149 33.48 1.21 60.73
C LEU A 149 33.72 2.33 61.78
N TYR A 150 33.33 3.55 61.50
CA TYR A 150 33.47 4.64 62.48
C TYR A 150 32.56 4.45 63.69
N SER A 151 31.31 3.96 63.54
CA SER A 151 30.44 3.63 64.68
C SER A 151 30.95 2.47 65.53
N SER A 152 31.65 1.53 64.93
CA SER A 152 32.26 0.41 65.66
C SER A 152 33.59 0.76 66.35
N LEU A 153 34.30 1.80 65.82
CA LEU A 153 35.56 2.29 66.41
C LEU A 153 35.38 3.36 67.46
N SER A 154 34.28 4.11 67.40
CA SER A 154 33.95 5.16 68.37
C SER A 154 33.28 4.66 69.62
N GLY A 155 33.34 3.37 69.89
CA GLY A 155 32.92 2.69 71.14
C GLY A 155 32.27 3.60 72.17
N GLU A 156 31.03 4.05 71.84
CA GLU A 156 30.25 4.82 72.82
C GLU A 156 29.76 3.85 73.88
N LYS A 157 30.50 3.84 74.96
CA LYS A 157 30.04 3.16 76.17
C LYS A 157 28.94 4.06 76.74
N ASP A 158 27.70 3.60 76.52
CA ASP A 158 26.61 4.09 77.33
C ASP A 158 26.80 3.58 78.75
N ILE A 159 26.94 4.57 79.66
CA ILE A 159 26.85 4.37 81.10
C ILE A 159 25.41 4.64 81.51
#